data_952e0625b600689f92672ab59cde41c6
#
_entry.id   952e0625b600689f92672ab59cde41c6
#
_cell.length_a   1.000
_cell.length_b   1.000
_cell.length_c   1.000
_cell.angle_alpha   90.00
_cell.angle_beta   90.00
_cell.angle_gamma   90.00
#
_symmetry.space_group_name_H-M   'P 1'
#
loop_
_entity.id
_entity.type
_entity.pdbx_description
1 polymer ?
#
loop_
_entity_poly.entity_id
_entity_poly.type
_entity_poly.pdbx_seq_one_letter_code
_entity_poly.pdbx_strand_id
1 'polypeptide(L)'
;MVMGLKITHHNFFSDVFEQQKGHALYTSVSNGFNHANIRLESYGDANMPLKSHIHTFKLVPDYLKTTVTANWRCNKVFLKEGYLADLKASASVDDYLKNECKRTFRYKIQKSVKRLQACFNITYKTFYGNNISYPTYETLMAVFHQMLKTRFEQRNDRNIILENWEYYFNIAFNLITNKKASLFVIFNDEEPITFTLNFHCDTILYFSVPTFHLDYAKFTPGNVAIYKIMEWCFQNNYDVFDMGYGGVVKKK
;
A
#
# COMPACT_ATOMS: atom_id res chain seq x y z
N MET A 1 20.70 -15.09 -39.00
CA MET A 1 19.76 -15.44 -37.88
C MET A 1 19.33 -14.14 -37.21
N VAL A 2 18.10 -13.68 -37.46
CA VAL A 2 17.60 -12.46 -36.82
C VAL A 2 17.32 -12.85 -35.36
N MET A 3 18.14 -12.38 -34.39
CA MET A 3 17.84 -12.54 -32.99
C MET A 3 16.54 -11.79 -32.68
N GLY A 4 15.50 -12.53 -32.35
CA GLY A 4 14.21 -11.93 -31.97
C GLY A 4 14.33 -11.09 -30.72
N LEU A 5 13.68 -9.94 -30.67
CA LEU A 5 13.60 -9.07 -29.52
C LEU A 5 12.87 -9.78 -28.37
N LYS A 6 13.50 -9.93 -27.23
CA LYS A 6 12.91 -10.52 -26.01
C LYS A 6 12.44 -9.40 -25.08
N ILE A 7 11.16 -9.40 -24.73
CA ILE A 7 10.58 -8.44 -23.79
C ILE A 7 10.24 -9.17 -22.49
N THR A 8 10.73 -8.65 -21.38
CA THR A 8 10.43 -9.15 -20.03
C THR A 8 9.68 -8.09 -19.25
N HIS A 9 8.57 -8.49 -18.63
CA HIS A 9 7.72 -7.59 -17.84
C HIS A 9 7.91 -7.86 -16.35
N HIS A 10 8.08 -6.79 -15.58
CA HIS A 10 8.21 -6.81 -14.13
C HIS A 10 7.12 -5.95 -13.50
N ASN A 11 6.67 -6.35 -12.32
CA ASN A 11 5.80 -5.55 -11.48
C ASN A 11 6.63 -4.95 -10.34
N PHE A 12 7.06 -3.70 -10.51
CA PHE A 12 7.91 -3.02 -9.54
C PHE A 12 7.28 -2.93 -8.15
N PHE A 13 5.97 -2.76 -8.07
CA PHE A 13 5.26 -2.75 -6.80
C PHE A 13 5.39 -4.09 -6.07
N SER A 14 5.09 -5.19 -6.76
CA SER A 14 5.22 -6.52 -6.18
C SER A 14 6.66 -6.82 -5.76
N ASP A 15 7.62 -6.48 -6.61
CA ASP A 15 9.03 -6.70 -6.33
C ASP A 15 9.46 -5.95 -5.05
N VAL A 16 9.18 -4.65 -4.96
CA VAL A 16 9.70 -3.79 -3.89
C VAL A 16 8.88 -3.90 -2.60
N PHE A 17 7.54 -3.86 -2.68
CA PHE A 17 6.69 -3.80 -1.50
C PHE A 17 6.27 -5.18 -0.97
N GLU A 18 5.95 -6.13 -1.85
CA GLU A 18 5.51 -7.46 -1.41
C GLU A 18 6.67 -8.42 -1.20
N GLN A 19 7.70 -8.39 -2.08
CA GLN A 19 8.83 -9.32 -2.01
C GLN A 19 10.10 -8.73 -1.40
N GLN A 20 10.17 -7.40 -1.21
CA GLN A 20 11.34 -6.68 -0.70
C GLN A 20 12.59 -6.88 -1.58
N LYS A 21 12.39 -6.99 -2.90
CA LYS A 21 13.44 -7.27 -3.89
C LYS A 21 13.59 -6.14 -4.90
N GLY A 22 14.82 -5.96 -5.37
CA GLY A 22 15.16 -5.04 -6.46
C GLY A 22 15.81 -5.78 -7.61
N HIS A 23 15.35 -5.53 -8.84
CA HIS A 23 15.99 -6.16 -9.98
C HIS A 23 17.44 -5.66 -10.15
N ALA A 24 18.38 -6.57 -10.48
CA ALA A 24 19.81 -6.28 -10.62
C ALA A 24 20.15 -5.19 -11.68
N LEU A 25 19.21 -4.85 -12.54
CA LEU A 25 19.33 -3.68 -13.44
C LEU A 25 19.32 -2.34 -12.72
N TYR A 26 18.81 -2.27 -11.48
CA TYR A 26 18.88 -1.08 -10.65
C TYR A 26 20.13 -1.14 -9.75
N THR A 27 21.01 -0.17 -9.88
CA THR A 27 22.16 0.01 -8.97
C THR A 27 21.73 0.64 -7.66
N SER A 28 20.65 1.42 -7.68
CA SER A 28 20.03 1.96 -6.47
C SER A 28 18.55 2.24 -6.67
N VAL A 29 17.79 2.11 -5.58
CA VAL A 29 16.43 2.62 -5.43
C VAL A 29 16.44 3.48 -4.18
N SER A 30 16.02 4.74 -4.26
CA SER A 30 15.99 5.65 -3.12
C SER A 30 14.65 6.35 -2.97
N ASN A 31 14.30 6.67 -1.73
CA ASN A 31 13.15 7.50 -1.41
C ASN A 31 13.46 8.96 -1.74
N GLY A 32 12.73 9.57 -2.67
CA GLY A 32 12.95 10.96 -3.09
C GLY A 32 12.65 12.01 -2.03
N PHE A 33 11.93 11.67 -0.95
CA PHE A 33 11.61 12.59 0.14
C PHE A 33 12.72 12.73 1.18
N ASN A 34 13.44 11.66 1.47
CA ASN A 34 14.53 11.67 2.46
C ASN A 34 15.91 11.36 1.88
N HIS A 35 15.97 11.05 0.58
CA HIS A 35 17.16 10.65 -0.16
C HIS A 35 17.86 9.38 0.35
N ALA A 36 17.20 8.61 1.23
CA ALA A 36 17.73 7.36 1.74
C ALA A 36 17.65 6.26 0.67
N ASN A 37 18.73 5.49 0.56
CA ASN A 37 18.73 4.28 -0.27
C ASN A 37 17.89 3.18 0.40
N ILE A 38 16.97 2.62 -0.35
CA ILE A 38 16.14 1.50 0.07
C ILE A 38 16.95 0.22 -0.10
N ARG A 39 17.07 -0.54 0.98
CA ARG A 39 17.77 -1.83 0.96
C ARG A 39 16.82 -2.91 0.46
N LEU A 40 17.14 -3.46 -0.71
CA LEU A 40 16.38 -4.52 -1.36
C LEU A 40 17.31 -5.70 -1.64
N GLU A 41 16.78 -6.92 -1.51
CA GLU A 41 17.48 -8.10 -1.97
C GLU A 41 17.52 -8.11 -3.51
N SER A 42 18.73 -8.27 -4.09
CA SER A 42 18.87 -8.25 -5.55
C SER A 42 18.39 -9.55 -6.18
N TYR A 43 17.66 -9.44 -7.29
CA TYR A 43 17.28 -10.57 -8.11
C TYR A 43 17.52 -10.30 -9.60
N GLY A 44 17.54 -11.36 -10.42
CA GLY A 44 17.77 -11.26 -11.86
C GLY A 44 19.25 -11.11 -12.21
N ASP A 45 19.56 -10.88 -13.48
CA ASP A 45 20.91 -10.73 -14.01
C ASP A 45 21.06 -9.39 -14.73
N ALA A 46 22.06 -8.61 -14.33
CA ALA A 46 22.41 -7.34 -14.95
C ALA A 46 23.31 -7.52 -16.22
N ASN A 47 23.94 -8.68 -16.36
CA ASN A 47 24.91 -8.97 -17.43
C ASN A 47 24.29 -9.61 -18.68
N MET A 48 22.97 -9.57 -18.80
CA MET A 48 22.30 -10.09 -20.00
C MET A 48 22.73 -9.37 -21.28
N PRO A 49 22.76 -10.08 -22.44
CA PRO A 49 23.15 -9.46 -23.69
C PRO A 49 22.23 -8.32 -24.09
N LEU A 50 22.78 -7.11 -24.19
CA LEU A 50 22.06 -5.85 -24.44
C LEU A 50 21.28 -5.79 -25.77
N LYS A 51 21.73 -6.49 -26.79
CA LYS A 51 21.29 -6.26 -28.19
C LYS A 51 19.90 -6.81 -28.54
N SER A 52 19.24 -7.54 -27.62
CA SER A 52 17.95 -8.17 -27.93
C SER A 52 16.97 -8.22 -26.75
N HIS A 53 17.20 -7.46 -25.68
CA HIS A 53 16.36 -7.51 -24.50
C HIS A 53 15.78 -6.14 -24.14
N ILE A 54 14.48 -6.13 -23.84
CA ILE A 54 13.77 -5.00 -23.23
C ILE A 54 13.18 -5.47 -21.90
N HIS A 55 13.44 -4.73 -20.84
CA HIS A 55 12.80 -4.90 -19.55
C HIS A 55 11.82 -3.76 -19.34
N THR A 56 10.58 -4.08 -18.98
CA THR A 56 9.57 -3.09 -18.61
C THR A 56 9.21 -3.26 -17.14
N PHE A 57 9.35 -2.19 -16.39
CA PHE A 57 8.96 -2.14 -14.97
C PHE A 57 7.69 -1.30 -14.86
N LYS A 58 6.57 -1.93 -14.52
CA LYS A 58 5.28 -1.25 -14.37
C LYS A 58 5.11 -0.75 -12.94
N LEU A 59 4.38 0.36 -12.81
CA LEU A 59 3.94 0.89 -11.52
C LEU A 59 5.10 1.36 -10.62
N VAL A 60 6.12 1.95 -11.22
CA VAL A 60 7.21 2.62 -10.50
C VAL A 60 6.69 3.97 -9.99
N PRO A 61 6.57 4.19 -8.66
CA PRO A 61 6.16 5.49 -8.13
C PRO A 61 7.20 6.56 -8.46
N ASP A 62 6.78 7.75 -8.89
CA ASP A 62 7.71 8.80 -9.31
C ASP A 62 8.56 9.37 -8.16
N TYR A 63 8.08 9.24 -6.93
CA TYR A 63 8.87 9.59 -5.75
C TYR A 63 9.99 8.60 -5.44
N LEU A 64 9.99 7.40 -6.02
CA LEU A 64 11.15 6.50 -5.95
C LEU A 64 12.13 6.82 -7.07
N LYS A 65 13.33 7.21 -6.68
CA LYS A 65 14.41 7.51 -7.62
C LYS A 65 15.20 6.24 -7.87
N THR A 66 15.29 5.86 -9.13
CA THR A 66 15.99 4.64 -9.56
C THR A 66 17.18 5.00 -10.42
N THR A 67 18.34 4.37 -10.15
CA THR A 67 19.52 4.44 -11.01
C THR A 67 19.71 3.09 -11.66
N VAL A 68 19.90 3.06 -12.98
CA VAL A 68 20.15 1.83 -13.73
C VAL A 68 21.65 1.61 -13.95
N THR A 69 22.03 0.35 -14.19
CA THR A 69 23.42 0.01 -14.54
C THR A 69 23.88 0.71 -15.82
N ALA A 70 25.16 1.08 -15.89
CA ALA A 70 25.72 1.94 -16.94
C ALA A 70 25.48 1.45 -18.38
N ASN A 71 25.31 0.15 -18.57
CA ASN A 71 25.10 -0.45 -19.87
C ASN A 71 23.63 -0.42 -20.37
N TRP A 72 22.70 0.03 -19.51
CA TRP A 72 21.28 0.08 -19.85
C TRP A 72 20.78 1.52 -19.96
N ARG A 73 19.87 1.73 -20.92
CA ARG A 73 19.19 3.01 -21.09
C ARG A 73 17.76 2.89 -20.54
N CYS A 74 17.38 3.78 -19.62
CA CYS A 74 16.06 3.83 -19.04
C CYS A 74 15.22 4.95 -19.68
N ASN A 75 14.04 4.61 -20.17
CA ASN A 75 13.03 5.57 -20.59
C ASN A 75 11.83 5.47 -19.67
N LYS A 76 11.39 6.60 -19.10
CA LYS A 76 10.19 6.68 -18.27
C LYS A 76 8.99 7.04 -19.12
N VAL A 77 7.90 6.29 -18.96
CA VAL A 77 6.62 6.54 -19.62
C VAL A 77 5.55 6.71 -18.55
N PHE A 78 4.79 7.82 -18.63
CA PHE A 78 3.67 8.05 -17.74
C PHE A 78 2.60 6.96 -17.95
N LEU A 79 2.18 6.31 -16.88
CA LEU A 79 1.22 5.23 -16.93
C LEU A 79 -0.12 5.61 -16.28
N LYS A 80 -0.07 6.11 -15.04
CA LYS A 80 -1.26 6.47 -14.23
C LYS A 80 -0.89 7.51 -13.20
N GLU A 81 -1.88 8.29 -12.76
CA GLU A 81 -1.76 9.13 -11.58
C GLU A 81 -1.92 8.29 -10.31
N GLY A 82 -1.13 8.62 -9.28
CA GLY A 82 -1.22 8.09 -7.93
C GLY A 82 -1.50 9.20 -6.94
N TYR A 83 -1.91 8.82 -5.73
CA TYR A 83 -2.17 9.75 -4.63
C TYR A 83 -1.29 9.39 -3.45
N LEU A 84 -0.56 10.36 -2.95
CA LEU A 84 0.26 10.21 -1.76
C LEU A 84 0.10 11.42 -0.83
N ALA A 85 0.42 11.22 0.43
CA ALA A 85 0.62 12.27 1.40
C ALA A 85 2.11 12.32 1.77
N ASP A 86 2.74 13.50 1.57
CA ASP A 86 4.05 13.83 2.15
C ASP A 86 3.82 14.23 3.61
N LEU A 87 4.27 13.38 4.52
CA LEU A 87 4.06 13.58 5.95
C LEU A 87 5.15 14.40 6.62
N LYS A 88 6.32 14.58 5.98
CA LYS A 88 7.49 15.26 6.56
C LYS A 88 7.24 16.72 6.89
N ALA A 89 6.42 17.39 6.09
CA ALA A 89 6.15 18.81 6.24
C ALA A 89 5.13 19.15 7.35
N SER A 90 4.61 18.14 8.04
CA SER A 90 3.53 18.30 9.04
C SER A 90 3.93 17.64 10.36
N ALA A 91 3.46 18.21 11.47
CA ALA A 91 3.72 17.67 12.81
C ALA A 91 2.71 16.59 13.24
N SER A 92 1.56 16.53 12.58
CA SER A 92 0.46 15.59 12.91
C SER A 92 -0.48 15.43 11.72
N VAL A 93 -1.37 14.43 11.78
CA VAL A 93 -2.42 14.26 10.76
C VAL A 93 -3.36 15.47 10.69
N ASP A 94 -3.69 16.09 11.81
CA ASP A 94 -4.56 17.27 11.80
C ASP A 94 -3.86 18.48 11.18
N ASP A 95 -2.57 18.64 11.41
CA ASP A 95 -1.74 19.66 10.76
C ASP A 95 -1.66 19.42 9.25
N TYR A 96 -1.36 18.19 8.83
CA TYR A 96 -1.39 17.80 7.42
C TYR A 96 -2.75 18.10 6.77
N LEU A 97 -3.83 17.65 7.39
CA LEU A 97 -5.17 17.90 6.85
C LEU A 97 -5.51 19.38 6.78
N LYS A 98 -5.01 20.20 7.71
CA LYS A 98 -5.21 21.65 7.72
C LYS A 98 -4.49 22.34 6.56
N ASN A 99 -3.27 21.90 6.27
CA ASN A 99 -2.41 22.56 5.30
C ASN A 99 -2.67 22.06 3.87
N GLU A 100 -2.89 20.74 3.70
CA GLU A 100 -2.94 20.10 2.39
C GLU A 100 -4.36 19.78 1.89
N CYS A 101 -5.37 19.78 2.79
CA CYS A 101 -6.71 19.36 2.43
C CYS A 101 -7.75 20.48 2.52
N LYS A 102 -8.70 20.47 1.57
CA LYS A 102 -9.85 21.38 1.61
C LYS A 102 -10.63 21.23 2.92
N ARG A 103 -11.10 22.35 3.47
CA ARG A 103 -11.90 22.39 4.73
C ARG A 103 -13.06 21.38 4.73
N THR A 104 -13.75 21.22 3.61
CA THR A 104 -14.87 20.28 3.47
C THR A 104 -14.45 18.82 3.62
N PHE A 105 -13.29 18.45 3.10
CA PHE A 105 -12.75 17.09 3.23
C PHE A 105 -12.31 16.80 4.67
N ARG A 106 -11.58 17.73 5.29
CA ARG A 106 -11.18 17.66 6.70
C ARG A 106 -12.40 17.50 7.61
N TYR A 107 -13.42 18.33 7.43
CA TYR A 107 -14.67 18.22 8.20
C TYR A 107 -15.34 16.85 8.02
N LYS A 108 -15.39 16.32 6.80
CA LYS A 108 -15.96 14.98 6.54
C LYS A 108 -15.24 13.88 7.29
N ILE A 109 -13.90 13.86 7.26
CA ILE A 109 -13.10 12.87 7.98
C ILE A 109 -13.35 12.95 9.48
N GLN A 110 -13.19 14.14 10.07
CA GLN A 110 -13.39 14.33 11.52
C GLN A 110 -14.83 13.97 11.96
N LYS A 111 -15.83 14.32 11.14
CA LYS A 111 -17.21 13.93 11.38
C LYS A 111 -17.39 12.41 11.34
N SER A 112 -16.74 11.71 10.41
CA SER A 112 -16.81 10.25 10.31
C SER A 112 -16.23 9.57 11.55
N VAL A 113 -15.06 10.01 12.00
CA VAL A 113 -14.43 9.50 13.24
C VAL A 113 -15.36 9.70 14.45
N LYS A 114 -15.83 10.94 14.66
CA LYS A 114 -16.74 11.27 15.79
C LYS A 114 -18.03 10.47 15.76
N ARG A 115 -18.66 10.33 14.59
CA ARG A 115 -19.92 9.56 14.45
C ARG A 115 -19.72 8.08 14.72
N LEU A 116 -18.64 7.50 14.22
CA LEU A 116 -18.37 6.07 14.46
C LEU A 116 -18.16 5.81 15.95
N GLN A 117 -17.33 6.63 16.63
CA GLN A 117 -17.06 6.52 18.05
C GLN A 117 -18.27 6.86 18.96
N ALA A 118 -19.17 7.73 18.51
CA ALA A 118 -20.39 8.07 19.26
C ALA A 118 -21.46 6.98 19.20
N CYS A 119 -21.43 6.12 18.18
CA CYS A 119 -22.46 5.10 17.97
C CYS A 119 -22.01 3.69 18.40
N PHE A 120 -20.69 3.46 18.58
CA PHE A 120 -20.12 2.14 18.79
C PHE A 120 -18.91 2.21 19.74
N ASN A 121 -18.60 1.06 20.35
CA ASN A 121 -17.41 0.90 21.19
C ASN A 121 -16.19 0.58 20.32
N ILE A 122 -15.58 1.62 19.73
CA ILE A 122 -14.57 1.49 18.69
C ILE A 122 -13.16 1.40 19.27
N THR A 123 -12.43 0.38 18.86
CA THR A 123 -10.98 0.26 19.06
C THR A 123 -10.24 0.16 17.72
N TYR A 124 -8.98 0.62 17.72
CA TYR A 124 -8.09 0.63 16.57
C TYR A 124 -6.86 -0.19 16.88
N LYS A 125 -6.54 -1.18 16.07
CA LYS A 125 -5.33 -2.00 16.24
C LYS A 125 -4.52 -2.03 14.96
N THR A 126 -3.21 -1.79 15.08
CA THR A 126 -2.24 -2.03 14.01
C THR A 126 -1.38 -3.21 14.41
N PHE A 127 -1.50 -4.31 13.72
CA PHE A 127 -0.65 -5.47 13.87
C PHE A 127 0.61 -5.25 13.03
N TYR A 128 1.75 -5.11 13.71
CA TYR A 128 3.04 -4.77 13.11
C TYR A 128 4.18 -5.28 14.00
N GLY A 129 5.08 -6.07 13.47
CA GLY A 129 6.07 -6.80 14.25
C GLY A 129 5.44 -8.00 15.00
N ASN A 130 5.98 -8.33 16.16
CA ASN A 130 5.59 -9.52 16.91
C ASN A 130 4.34 -9.33 17.80
N ASN A 131 3.44 -8.41 17.46
CA ASN A 131 2.23 -8.14 18.24
C ASN A 131 0.99 -8.91 17.77
N ILE A 132 1.17 -9.93 16.94
CA ILE A 132 0.12 -10.84 16.47
C ILE A 132 0.59 -12.29 16.57
N SER A 133 -0.22 -13.16 17.15
CA SER A 133 0.00 -14.61 17.09
C SER A 133 -0.53 -15.19 15.76
N TYR A 134 0.01 -16.33 15.33
CA TYR A 134 -0.46 -16.96 14.11
C TYR A 134 -1.95 -17.35 14.14
N PRO A 135 -2.49 -17.94 15.24
CA PRO A 135 -3.94 -18.21 15.35
C PRO A 135 -4.81 -16.94 15.25
N THR A 136 -4.37 -15.84 15.87
CA THR A 136 -5.07 -14.55 15.73
C THR A 136 -5.04 -14.04 14.30
N TYR A 137 -3.89 -14.17 13.64
CA TYR A 137 -3.73 -13.82 12.23
C TYR A 137 -4.68 -14.62 11.34
N GLU A 138 -4.72 -15.95 11.48
CA GLU A 138 -5.62 -16.82 10.69
C GLU A 138 -7.09 -16.41 10.86
N THR A 139 -7.52 -16.18 12.10
CA THR A 139 -8.89 -15.75 12.39
C THR A 139 -9.21 -14.41 11.72
N LEU A 140 -8.35 -13.42 11.87
CA LEU A 140 -8.55 -12.09 11.27
C LEU A 140 -8.54 -12.14 9.75
N MET A 141 -7.63 -12.91 9.15
CA MET A 141 -7.55 -13.05 7.69
C MET A 141 -8.75 -13.77 7.10
N ALA A 142 -9.34 -14.74 7.81
CA ALA A 142 -10.58 -15.40 7.39
C ALA A 142 -11.75 -14.39 7.33
N VAL A 143 -11.90 -13.56 8.36
CA VAL A 143 -12.92 -12.49 8.37
C VAL A 143 -12.65 -11.45 7.29
N PHE A 144 -11.39 -11.05 7.11
CA PHE A 144 -10.96 -10.12 6.08
C PHE A 144 -11.32 -10.62 4.67
N HIS A 145 -11.02 -11.89 4.38
CA HIS A 145 -11.39 -12.54 3.12
C HIS A 145 -12.89 -12.48 2.85
N GLN A 146 -13.70 -12.87 3.86
CA GLN A 146 -15.16 -12.85 3.73
C GLN A 146 -15.69 -11.44 3.48
N MET A 147 -15.17 -10.42 4.18
CA MET A 147 -15.55 -9.02 3.95
C MET A 147 -15.20 -8.55 2.54
N LEU A 148 -14.01 -8.89 2.05
CA LEU A 148 -13.61 -8.56 0.69
C LEU A 148 -14.56 -9.19 -0.32
N LYS A 149 -14.82 -10.50 -0.17
CA LYS A 149 -15.72 -11.26 -1.04
C LYS A 149 -17.09 -10.62 -1.10
N THR A 150 -17.74 -10.42 0.05
CA THR A 150 -19.07 -9.80 0.14
C THR A 150 -19.12 -8.41 -0.53
N ARG A 151 -18.10 -7.59 -0.30
CA ARG A 151 -18.03 -6.24 -0.87
C ARG A 151 -17.89 -6.24 -2.38
N PHE A 152 -17.07 -7.10 -2.96
CA PHE A 152 -16.85 -7.15 -4.40
C PHE A 152 -17.99 -7.85 -5.14
N GLU A 153 -18.63 -8.85 -4.53
CA GLU A 153 -19.87 -9.45 -5.02
C GLU A 153 -20.99 -8.41 -5.12
N GLN A 154 -21.20 -7.61 -4.06
CA GLN A 154 -22.19 -6.53 -4.07
C GLN A 154 -21.95 -5.51 -5.19
N ARG A 155 -20.69 -5.21 -5.50
CA ARG A 155 -20.30 -4.25 -6.54
C ARG A 155 -20.31 -4.86 -7.94
N ASN A 156 -20.46 -6.17 -8.06
CA ASN A 156 -20.25 -6.93 -9.30
C ASN A 156 -18.94 -6.58 -10.00
N ASP A 157 -17.85 -6.52 -9.21
CA ASP A 157 -16.53 -6.04 -9.62
C ASP A 157 -15.46 -7.12 -9.36
N ARG A 158 -14.45 -7.20 -10.24
CA ARG A 158 -13.33 -8.12 -10.05
C ARG A 158 -12.31 -7.53 -9.09
N ASN A 159 -11.71 -8.39 -8.29
CA ASN A 159 -10.64 -8.00 -7.40
C ASN A 159 -9.48 -8.99 -7.49
N ILE A 160 -8.33 -8.49 -7.95
CA ILE A 160 -7.13 -9.30 -8.15
C ILE A 160 -6.58 -9.87 -6.84
N ILE A 161 -6.84 -9.23 -5.71
CA ILE A 161 -6.43 -9.74 -4.38
C ILE A 161 -7.23 -10.98 -4.02
N LEU A 162 -8.55 -10.99 -4.28
CA LEU A 162 -9.38 -12.18 -4.07
C LEU A 162 -8.95 -13.35 -4.96
N GLU A 163 -8.60 -13.06 -6.22
CA GLU A 163 -8.11 -14.08 -7.17
C GLU A 163 -6.78 -14.68 -6.71
N ASN A 164 -5.97 -13.93 -5.95
CA ASN A 164 -4.66 -14.34 -5.43
C ASN A 164 -4.64 -14.40 -3.89
N TRP A 165 -5.79 -14.66 -3.25
CA TRP A 165 -5.90 -14.59 -1.79
C TRP A 165 -4.91 -15.48 -1.06
N GLU A 166 -4.73 -16.71 -1.53
CA GLU A 166 -3.79 -17.66 -0.94
C GLU A 166 -2.36 -17.11 -0.92
N TYR A 167 -1.92 -16.45 -1.99
CA TYR A 167 -0.63 -15.79 -2.03
C TYR A 167 -0.51 -14.72 -0.92
N TYR A 168 -1.50 -13.81 -0.83
CA TYR A 168 -1.48 -12.76 0.19
C TYR A 168 -1.57 -13.32 1.61
N PHE A 169 -2.39 -14.32 1.84
CA PHE A 169 -2.47 -15.02 3.11
C PHE A 169 -1.12 -15.62 3.52
N ASN A 170 -0.43 -16.26 2.61
CA ASN A 170 0.84 -16.94 2.91
C ASN A 170 2.00 -15.97 3.16
N ILE A 171 2.07 -14.84 2.48
CA ILE A 171 3.17 -13.88 2.66
C ILE A 171 2.95 -12.89 3.81
N ALA A 172 1.70 -12.50 4.10
CA ALA A 172 1.43 -11.36 4.95
C ALA A 172 1.85 -11.59 6.41
N PHE A 173 1.69 -12.79 6.98
CA PHE A 173 2.12 -13.06 8.35
C PHE A 173 3.62 -12.79 8.54
N ASN A 174 4.43 -13.35 7.65
CA ASN A 174 5.88 -13.15 7.71
C ASN A 174 6.28 -11.69 7.47
N LEU A 175 5.61 -11.00 6.54
CA LEU A 175 5.85 -9.59 6.30
C LEU A 175 5.45 -8.71 7.51
N ILE A 176 4.35 -9.01 8.19
CA ILE A 176 3.91 -8.30 9.41
C ILE A 176 4.94 -8.48 10.51
N THR A 177 5.33 -9.72 10.82
CA THR A 177 6.28 -10.03 11.88
C THR A 177 7.66 -9.40 11.65
N ASN A 178 8.08 -9.30 10.38
CA ASN A 178 9.33 -8.64 9.97
C ASN A 178 9.18 -7.12 9.71
N LYS A 179 8.05 -6.51 10.09
CA LYS A 179 7.81 -5.07 9.91
C LYS A 179 7.84 -4.58 8.45
N LYS A 180 7.50 -5.47 7.50
CA LYS A 180 7.41 -5.18 6.07
C LYS A 180 5.97 -5.04 5.58
N ALA A 181 5.02 -5.40 6.43
CA ALA A 181 3.60 -5.13 6.27
C ALA A 181 2.94 -4.80 7.61
N SER A 182 1.73 -4.28 7.57
CA SER A 182 0.85 -4.16 8.74
C SER A 182 -0.58 -4.53 8.38
N LEU A 183 -1.27 -5.15 9.33
CA LEU A 183 -2.71 -5.34 9.28
C LEU A 183 -3.36 -4.34 10.23
N PHE A 184 -4.04 -3.34 9.69
CA PHE A 184 -4.81 -2.40 10.49
C PHE A 184 -6.27 -2.85 10.55
N VAL A 185 -6.83 -2.84 11.75
CA VAL A 185 -8.21 -3.29 12.00
C VAL A 185 -8.93 -2.28 12.88
N ILE A 186 -10.15 -1.94 12.50
CA ILE A 186 -11.11 -1.24 13.37
C ILE A 186 -12.06 -2.29 13.93
N PHE A 187 -12.24 -2.29 15.25
CA PHE A 187 -13.18 -3.17 15.94
C PHE A 187 -14.33 -2.35 16.53
N ASN A 188 -15.51 -2.96 16.52
CA ASN A 188 -16.62 -2.60 17.40
C ASN A 188 -16.72 -3.68 18.47
N ASP A 189 -16.41 -3.36 19.72
CA ASP A 189 -16.12 -4.35 20.76
C ASP A 189 -15.04 -5.35 20.28
N GLU A 190 -15.39 -6.61 20.06
CA GLU A 190 -14.49 -7.65 19.54
C GLU A 190 -14.72 -7.94 18.05
N GLU A 191 -15.76 -7.36 17.44
CA GLU A 191 -16.08 -7.58 16.04
C GLU A 191 -15.21 -6.70 15.13
N PRO A 192 -14.39 -7.27 14.22
CA PRO A 192 -13.67 -6.48 13.25
C PRO A 192 -14.61 -5.94 12.16
N ILE A 193 -14.63 -4.62 11.98
CA ILE A 193 -15.53 -3.92 11.05
C ILE A 193 -14.80 -3.28 9.86
N THR A 194 -13.47 -3.17 9.93
CA THR A 194 -12.66 -2.62 8.84
C THR A 194 -11.29 -3.26 8.87
N PHE A 195 -10.77 -3.59 7.69
CA PHE A 195 -9.41 -4.07 7.51
C PHE A 195 -8.67 -3.26 6.47
N THR A 196 -7.36 -3.11 6.68
CA THR A 196 -6.43 -2.74 5.62
C THR A 196 -5.14 -3.53 5.77
N LEU A 197 -4.73 -4.21 4.71
CA LEU A 197 -3.38 -4.75 4.60
C LEU A 197 -2.51 -3.69 3.93
N ASN A 198 -1.47 -3.23 4.61
CA ASN A 198 -0.55 -2.22 4.13
C ASN A 198 0.84 -2.81 3.99
N PHE A 199 1.60 -2.37 2.99
CA PHE A 199 2.99 -2.77 2.81
C PHE A 199 3.93 -1.63 3.19
N HIS A 200 5.11 -1.98 3.68
CA HIS A 200 6.10 -1.02 4.16
C HIS A 200 7.42 -1.19 3.42
N CYS A 201 7.98 -0.08 3.01
CA CYS A 201 9.31 -0.05 2.42
C CYS A 201 10.03 1.20 2.92
N ASP A 202 11.08 1.03 3.73
CA ASP A 202 11.74 2.13 4.43
C ASP A 202 10.73 2.96 5.25
N THR A 203 10.67 4.27 5.06
CA THR A 203 9.70 5.18 5.70
C THR A 203 8.45 5.43 4.84
N ILE A 204 8.12 4.49 3.95
CA ILE A 204 6.95 4.55 3.08
C ILE A 204 5.94 3.50 3.53
N LEU A 205 4.71 3.92 3.81
CA LEU A 205 3.56 3.04 3.96
C LEU A 205 2.72 3.09 2.69
N TYR A 206 2.54 1.93 2.07
CA TYR A 206 1.63 1.76 0.93
C TYR A 206 0.31 1.17 1.41
N PHE A 207 -0.76 1.94 1.28
CA PHE A 207 -2.14 1.56 1.62
C PHE A 207 -2.72 0.69 0.51
N SER A 208 -2.76 -0.64 0.72
CA SER A 208 -2.99 -1.57 -0.39
C SER A 208 -4.41 -2.12 -0.45
N VAL A 209 -4.86 -2.86 0.55
CA VAL A 209 -6.10 -3.65 0.46
C VAL A 209 -7.11 -3.21 1.53
N PRO A 210 -7.93 -2.18 1.27
CA PRO A 210 -8.96 -1.75 2.22
C PRO A 210 -10.28 -2.50 2.01
N THR A 211 -10.91 -2.89 3.12
CA THR A 211 -12.30 -3.34 3.14
C THR A 211 -13.00 -2.94 4.43
N PHE A 212 -14.32 -3.02 4.43
CA PHE A 212 -15.13 -2.77 5.62
C PHE A 212 -16.46 -3.52 5.55
N HIS A 213 -17.05 -3.78 6.71
CA HIS A 213 -18.35 -4.40 6.84
C HIS A 213 -19.44 -3.45 6.34
N LEU A 214 -20.34 -3.95 5.47
CA LEU A 214 -21.32 -3.13 4.74
C LEU A 214 -22.33 -2.39 5.65
N ASP A 215 -22.68 -2.97 6.79
CA ASP A 215 -23.61 -2.35 7.75
C ASP A 215 -23.06 -1.04 8.32
N TYR A 216 -21.75 -0.88 8.31
CA TYR A 216 -21.06 0.34 8.75
C TYR A 216 -20.83 1.35 7.63
N ALA A 217 -21.25 1.08 6.39
CA ALA A 217 -20.95 1.94 5.23
C ALA A 217 -21.38 3.41 5.41
N LYS A 218 -22.53 3.67 6.09
CA LYS A 218 -23.01 5.02 6.38
C LYS A 218 -22.10 5.85 7.28
N PHE A 219 -21.16 5.20 7.99
CA PHE A 219 -20.16 5.85 8.85
C PHE A 219 -18.85 6.12 8.12
N THR A 220 -18.74 5.68 6.85
CA THR A 220 -17.54 5.83 6.01
C THR A 220 -16.25 5.33 6.67
N PRO A 221 -16.22 4.06 7.13
CA PRO A 221 -15.12 3.52 7.93
C PRO A 221 -13.78 3.50 7.17
N GLY A 222 -13.81 3.48 5.84
CA GLY A 222 -12.60 3.64 5.02
C GLY A 222 -11.89 4.99 5.22
N ASN A 223 -12.65 6.09 5.38
CA ASN A 223 -12.07 7.40 5.69
C ASN A 223 -11.49 7.42 7.13
N VAL A 224 -12.16 6.74 8.06
CA VAL A 224 -11.66 6.58 9.44
C VAL A 224 -10.36 5.79 9.43
N ALA A 225 -10.27 4.70 8.65
CA ALA A 225 -9.06 3.91 8.52
C ALA A 225 -7.90 4.75 7.97
N ILE A 226 -8.10 5.52 6.89
CA ILE A 226 -7.07 6.41 6.33
C ILE A 226 -6.57 7.38 7.40
N TYR A 227 -7.47 8.06 8.11
CA TYR A 227 -7.11 9.00 9.17
C TYR A 227 -6.28 8.33 10.27
N LYS A 228 -6.72 7.17 10.76
CA LYS A 228 -6.06 6.45 11.86
C LYS A 228 -4.72 5.83 11.45
N ILE A 229 -4.59 5.38 10.21
CA ILE A 229 -3.32 4.89 9.70
C ILE A 229 -2.33 6.06 9.52
N MET A 230 -2.79 7.23 9.05
CA MET A 230 -1.94 8.42 8.99
C MET A 230 -1.48 8.86 10.40
N GLU A 231 -2.36 8.82 11.43
CA GLU A 231 -1.94 9.05 12.83
C GLU A 231 -0.83 8.07 13.23
N TRP A 232 -0.99 6.79 12.90
CA TRP A 232 0.00 5.77 13.18
C TRP A 232 1.32 6.04 12.42
N CYS A 233 1.26 6.51 11.16
CA CYS A 233 2.44 6.90 10.39
C CYS A 233 3.22 8.02 11.08
N PHE A 234 2.56 9.07 11.57
CA PHE A 234 3.22 10.15 12.32
C PHE A 234 3.87 9.65 13.61
N GLN A 235 3.19 8.76 14.35
CA GLN A 235 3.73 8.17 15.58
C GLN A 235 4.95 7.27 15.35
N ASN A 236 5.10 6.72 14.13
CA ASN A 236 6.16 5.80 13.76
C ASN A 236 7.18 6.40 12.77
N ASN A 237 7.17 7.73 12.58
CA ASN A 237 8.12 8.48 11.75
C ASN A 237 8.16 8.01 10.28
N TYR A 238 7.00 7.78 9.68
CA TYR A 238 6.88 7.56 8.25
C TYR A 238 6.89 8.89 7.51
N ASP A 239 7.62 8.95 6.39
CA ASP A 239 7.71 10.14 5.52
C ASP A 239 6.57 10.20 4.50
N VAL A 240 6.12 9.03 4.02
CA VAL A 240 5.17 8.92 2.92
C VAL A 240 4.03 7.96 3.27
N PHE A 241 2.81 8.42 3.06
CA PHE A 241 1.61 7.58 3.02
C PHE A 241 1.12 7.52 1.58
N ASP A 242 1.37 6.40 0.89
CA ASP A 242 0.99 6.18 -0.50
C ASP A 242 -0.37 5.46 -0.56
N MET A 243 -1.35 6.09 -1.17
CA MET A 243 -2.69 5.54 -1.36
C MET A 243 -2.86 4.81 -2.69
N GLY A 244 -1.75 4.62 -3.42
CA GLY A 244 -1.75 3.95 -4.71
C GLY A 244 -2.41 4.76 -5.82
N TYR A 245 -2.80 4.07 -6.88
CA TYR A 245 -3.54 4.68 -8.00
C TYR A 245 -5.01 4.35 -7.90
N GLY A 246 -5.84 5.32 -8.14
CA GLY A 246 -7.27 5.20 -8.06
C GLY A 246 -7.95 6.50 -8.47
N GLY A 247 -7.79 6.88 -9.71
CA GLY A 247 -8.62 7.91 -10.31
C GLY A 247 -9.88 7.27 -10.87
N VAL A 248 -11.04 7.52 -10.28
CA VAL A 248 -12.28 7.44 -11.06
C VAL A 248 -12.18 8.54 -12.09
N VAL A 249 -11.77 8.20 -13.30
CA VAL A 249 -11.95 9.09 -14.47
C VAL A 249 -13.44 9.30 -14.58
N LYS A 250 -13.95 10.40 -14.01
CA LYS A 250 -15.28 10.88 -14.39
C LYS A 250 -15.18 11.21 -15.87
N LYS A 251 -15.69 10.30 -16.73
CA LYS A 251 -15.97 10.68 -18.10
C LYS A 251 -16.87 11.92 -18.03
N LYS A 252 -16.36 13.03 -18.58
CA LYS A 252 -17.14 14.21 -18.86
C LYS A 252 -18.14 13.89 -19.95
#